data_e26acf94fb2da9a6ee4f06ac6ee1f41f
#
_entry.id   e26acf94fb2da9a6ee4f06ac6ee1f41f
#
_cell.length_a   1.000
_cell.length_b   1.000
_cell.length_c   1.000
_cell.angle_alpha   90.00
_cell.angle_beta   90.00
_cell.angle_gamma   90.00
#
_symmetry.space_group_name_H-M   'P 1'
#
loop_
_entity.id
_entity.type
_entity.pdbx_description
1 polymer ?
#
loop_
_entity_poly.entity_id
_entity_poly.type
_entity_poly.pdbx_seq_one_letter_code
_entity_poly.pdbx_strand_id
1 'polypeptide(L)'
;MIFHSLSYLVFLALVLALYWSLPRRGQNFLLIIASYIFYGWEHPWFLLPLWASTLVDYGCALGMERFPRRRRVFLVTSITASIALLATFKYYGFALENINALLANFGAEPIRNAMRLALPAGLSFYTFQSIGYVVDVYRGKVKAVRDLPNYALYVTFFPQLVAGPIERAAHMLPQYRVPRKVDAEIWRAALGLMLWGFFKKVVIADNSAIVVNKIFAVQGLSFPIVWAGVFAFAVQIYADFSGYTDIARGTARLLGIDLMVNFNHPYLATSPADFWRRWHISLSTWLRDFIYIPLGGSRCSTARASFNLMATFAISGLWHGASWNYVIWGIYWGALILLQRFLGWLGLTQRIPWSVKVIITFGVTCAGWLLFRERNLGQIAHDLAQSPFAASADQWRIGFYFVTLVLIYALPLVIHMLATGLPRWRLDLRLSDRGKFVLETAIAVVLVLGIVTIRSVATSDFIYFQF
;
A
#
# COMPACT_ATOMS: atom_id res chain seq x y z
N MET A 1 1.60 17.27 -2.76
CA MET A 1 3.10 17.28 -2.76
C MET A 1 3.61 15.84 -2.73
N ILE A 2 4.69 15.54 -3.45
CA ILE A 2 5.24 14.18 -3.58
C ILE A 2 6.48 14.04 -2.71
N PHE A 3 6.66 12.93 -1.98
CA PHE A 3 7.76 12.74 -1.01
C PHE A 3 9.16 12.85 -1.63
N HIS A 4 9.38 12.41 -2.86
CA HIS A 4 10.69 12.46 -3.52
C HIS A 4 10.97 13.78 -4.27
N SER A 5 10.18 14.83 -4.01
CA SER A 5 10.39 16.17 -4.58
C SER A 5 11.27 17.04 -3.69
N LEU A 6 12.00 17.98 -4.31
CA LEU A 6 12.76 18.99 -3.56
C LEU A 6 11.82 19.85 -2.69
N SER A 7 10.63 20.16 -3.20
CA SER A 7 9.60 20.89 -2.45
C SER A 7 9.24 20.21 -1.13
N TYR A 8 9.18 18.86 -1.13
CA TYR A 8 8.93 18.09 0.09
C TYR A 8 10.08 18.20 1.08
N LEU A 9 11.32 18.12 0.63
CA LEU A 9 12.49 18.22 1.51
C LEU A 9 12.57 19.59 2.18
N VAL A 10 12.33 20.67 1.43
CA VAL A 10 12.24 22.04 1.96
C VAL A 10 11.08 22.17 2.94
N PHE A 11 9.90 21.69 2.55
CA PHE A 11 8.72 21.65 3.42
C PHE A 11 8.99 20.92 4.73
N LEU A 12 9.58 19.72 4.68
CA LEU A 12 9.90 18.94 5.86
C LEU A 12 10.90 19.65 6.77
N ALA A 13 11.95 20.26 6.20
CA ALA A 13 12.95 21.03 6.97
C ALA A 13 12.30 22.19 7.71
N LEU A 14 11.42 22.97 7.04
CA LEU A 14 10.69 24.08 7.66
C LEU A 14 9.74 23.58 8.77
N VAL A 15 8.98 22.49 8.48
CA VAL A 15 8.09 21.90 9.48
C VAL A 15 8.86 21.42 10.70
N LEU A 16 9.99 20.74 10.55
CA LEU A 16 10.82 20.27 11.67
C LEU A 16 11.38 21.42 12.50
N ALA A 17 11.89 22.48 11.84
CA ALA A 17 12.43 23.64 12.54
C ALA A 17 11.37 24.33 13.41
N LEU A 18 10.18 24.54 12.88
CA LEU A 18 9.07 25.15 13.62
C LEU A 18 8.51 24.19 14.69
N TYR A 19 8.39 22.92 14.36
CA TYR A 19 7.76 21.90 15.21
C TYR A 19 8.45 21.76 16.56
N TRP A 20 9.77 21.66 16.57
CA TRP A 20 10.54 21.45 17.79
C TRP A 20 10.70 22.71 18.66
N SER A 21 10.36 23.89 18.13
CA SER A 21 10.26 25.12 18.92
C SER A 21 8.93 25.30 19.65
N LEU A 22 7.92 24.45 19.34
CA LEU A 22 6.57 24.63 19.85
C LEU A 22 6.23 23.65 20.99
N PRO A 23 5.36 24.05 21.94
CA PRO A 23 4.79 23.13 22.91
C PRO A 23 3.86 22.13 22.22
N ARG A 24 3.59 20.99 22.86
CA ARG A 24 2.79 19.87 22.31
C ARG A 24 1.51 20.30 21.55
N ARG A 25 0.71 21.23 22.11
CA ARG A 25 -0.52 21.71 21.44
C ARG A 25 -0.21 22.45 20.16
N GLY A 26 0.83 23.29 20.18
CA GLY A 26 1.34 24.01 19.00
C GLY A 26 1.87 23.03 17.96
N GLN A 27 2.59 21.98 18.38
CA GLN A 27 3.06 20.91 17.51
C GLN A 27 1.88 20.23 16.78
N ASN A 28 0.82 19.83 17.48
CA ASN A 28 -0.35 19.21 16.84
C ASN A 28 -1.03 20.16 15.86
N PHE A 29 -1.18 21.45 16.21
CA PHE A 29 -1.79 22.44 15.34
C PHE A 29 -0.94 22.72 14.09
N LEU A 30 0.38 22.83 14.25
CA LEU A 30 1.32 22.95 13.12
C LEU A 30 1.20 21.74 12.19
N LEU A 31 1.11 20.51 12.72
CA LEU A 31 0.96 19.31 11.91
C LEU A 31 -0.35 19.29 11.13
N ILE A 32 -1.45 19.82 11.67
CA ILE A 32 -2.72 19.94 10.93
C ILE A 32 -2.55 20.89 9.74
N ILE A 33 -1.97 22.08 9.98
CA ILE A 33 -1.72 23.07 8.92
C ILE A 33 -0.79 22.49 7.87
N ALA A 34 0.32 21.90 8.30
CA ALA A 34 1.29 21.25 7.41
C ALA A 34 0.64 20.14 6.56
N SER A 35 -0.26 19.35 7.18
CA SER A 35 -0.99 18.29 6.47
C SER A 35 -1.93 18.84 5.40
N TYR A 36 -2.63 19.93 5.69
CA TYR A 36 -3.50 20.58 4.69
C TYR A 36 -2.70 21.23 3.57
N ILE A 37 -1.56 21.86 3.87
CA ILE A 37 -0.65 22.39 2.86
C ILE A 37 -0.11 21.26 1.98
N PHE A 38 0.39 20.17 2.59
CA PHE A 38 0.92 19.01 1.88
C PHE A 38 -0.10 18.39 0.94
N TYR A 39 -1.34 18.19 1.43
CA TYR A 39 -2.40 17.52 0.69
C TYR A 39 -3.01 18.40 -0.41
N GLY A 40 -3.25 19.66 -0.10
CA GLY A 40 -3.82 20.64 -1.04
C GLY A 40 -2.81 21.24 -2.02
N TRP A 41 -1.53 20.85 -1.99
CA TRP A 41 -0.44 21.48 -2.74
C TRP A 41 -0.71 21.61 -4.24
N GLU A 42 -1.20 20.56 -4.87
CA GLU A 42 -1.47 20.54 -6.31
C GLU A 42 -2.95 20.85 -6.60
N HIS A 43 -3.82 20.35 -5.77
CA HIS A 43 -5.27 20.46 -5.93
C HIS A 43 -5.94 20.86 -4.60
N PRO A 44 -6.06 22.17 -4.29
CA PRO A 44 -6.63 22.63 -3.02
C PRO A 44 -8.07 22.13 -2.77
N TRP A 45 -8.85 21.90 -3.82
CA TRP A 45 -10.22 21.40 -3.71
C TRP A 45 -10.32 19.97 -3.14
N PHE A 46 -9.23 19.18 -3.15
CA PHE A 46 -9.17 17.86 -2.48
C PHE A 46 -9.40 17.95 -0.98
N LEU A 47 -9.19 19.12 -0.39
CA LEU A 47 -9.49 19.37 1.02
C LEU A 47 -10.99 19.29 1.33
N LEU A 48 -11.87 19.58 0.37
CA LEU A 48 -13.32 19.58 0.61
C LEU A 48 -13.86 18.19 0.98
N PRO A 49 -13.64 17.12 0.18
CA PRO A 49 -14.07 15.78 0.54
C PRO A 49 -13.37 15.25 1.82
N LEU A 50 -12.11 15.63 2.07
CA LEU A 50 -11.38 15.28 3.27
C LEU A 50 -12.02 15.91 4.53
N TRP A 51 -12.36 17.21 4.48
CA TRP A 51 -13.05 17.90 5.58
C TRP A 51 -14.47 17.36 5.79
N ALA A 52 -15.21 17.15 4.71
CA ALA A 52 -16.56 16.59 4.79
C ALA A 52 -16.57 15.24 5.50
N SER A 53 -15.69 14.30 5.07
CA SER A 53 -15.54 13.01 5.73
C SER A 53 -15.14 13.15 7.19
N THR A 54 -14.12 13.98 7.48
CA THR A 54 -13.64 14.19 8.85
C THR A 54 -14.75 14.71 9.77
N LEU A 55 -15.55 15.68 9.33
CA LEU A 55 -16.63 16.27 10.15
C LEU A 55 -17.80 15.29 10.36
N VAL A 56 -18.19 14.56 9.31
CA VAL A 56 -19.26 13.55 9.40
C VAL A 56 -18.86 12.44 10.39
N ASP A 57 -17.67 11.90 10.27
CA ASP A 57 -17.21 10.79 11.10
C ASP A 57 -17.00 11.22 12.56
N TYR A 58 -16.47 12.44 12.77
CA TYR A 58 -16.35 13.05 14.09
C TYR A 58 -17.73 13.24 14.76
N GLY A 59 -18.67 13.85 14.04
CA GLY A 59 -20.04 14.09 14.53
C GLY A 59 -20.78 12.78 14.83
N CYS A 60 -20.64 11.76 13.94
CA CYS A 60 -21.23 10.45 14.15
C CYS A 60 -20.64 9.73 15.37
N ALA A 61 -19.33 9.80 15.57
CA ALA A 61 -18.69 9.19 16.73
C ALA A 61 -19.17 9.82 18.05
N LEU A 62 -19.26 11.15 18.13
CA LEU A 62 -19.83 11.84 19.29
C LEU A 62 -21.32 11.53 19.48
N GLY A 63 -22.08 11.47 18.38
CA GLY A 63 -23.49 11.10 18.40
C GLY A 63 -23.74 9.71 18.99
N MET A 64 -22.85 8.74 18.71
CA MET A 64 -22.92 7.39 19.29
C MET A 64 -22.80 7.38 20.82
N GLU A 65 -21.91 8.21 21.38
CA GLU A 65 -21.76 8.33 22.84
C GLU A 65 -22.94 9.09 23.48
N ARG A 66 -23.39 10.18 22.83
CA ARG A 66 -24.46 11.03 23.36
C ARG A 66 -25.83 10.37 23.30
N PHE A 67 -26.08 9.55 22.26
CA PHE A 67 -27.36 8.88 22.02
C PHE A 67 -27.21 7.37 21.86
N PRO A 68 -26.94 6.61 22.93
CA PRO A 68 -26.64 5.17 22.87
C PRO A 68 -27.72 4.33 22.19
N ARG A 69 -29.02 4.75 22.33
CA ARG A 69 -30.15 4.06 21.66
C ARG A 69 -30.11 4.20 20.13
N ARG A 70 -29.49 5.26 19.59
CA ARG A 70 -29.37 5.53 18.14
C ARG A 70 -27.97 5.25 17.57
N ARG A 71 -27.09 4.62 18.34
CA ARG A 71 -25.67 4.38 17.93
C ARG A 71 -25.54 3.69 16.58
N ARG A 72 -26.49 2.77 16.22
CA ARG A 72 -26.50 2.09 14.93
C ARG A 72 -26.80 3.06 13.78
N VAL A 73 -27.65 4.04 13.97
CA VAL A 73 -27.95 5.05 12.95
C VAL A 73 -26.69 5.85 12.62
N PHE A 74 -25.97 6.37 13.63
CA PHE A 74 -24.73 7.10 13.42
C PHE A 74 -23.65 6.25 12.74
N LEU A 75 -23.52 4.97 13.10
CA LEU A 75 -22.61 4.04 12.42
C LEU A 75 -22.94 3.93 10.94
N VAL A 76 -24.21 3.64 10.62
CA VAL A 76 -24.67 3.48 9.24
C VAL A 76 -24.50 4.79 8.45
N THR A 77 -24.83 5.94 9.03
CA THR A 77 -24.65 7.25 8.39
C THR A 77 -23.20 7.50 8.02
N SER A 78 -22.25 7.28 8.95
CA SER A 78 -20.82 7.46 8.68
C SER A 78 -20.31 6.53 7.59
N ILE A 79 -20.60 5.22 7.68
CA ILE A 79 -20.18 4.24 6.68
C ILE A 79 -20.78 4.58 5.31
N THR A 80 -22.08 4.93 5.25
CA THR A 80 -22.74 5.28 3.99
C THR A 80 -22.15 6.53 3.38
N ALA A 81 -21.86 7.58 4.16
CA ALA A 81 -21.20 8.79 3.68
C ALA A 81 -19.81 8.49 3.11
N SER A 82 -19.02 7.69 3.81
CA SER A 82 -17.68 7.26 3.37
C SER A 82 -17.74 6.44 2.07
N ILE A 83 -18.68 5.50 1.97
CA ILE A 83 -18.89 4.69 0.75
C ILE A 83 -19.40 5.58 -0.38
N ALA A 84 -20.29 6.55 -0.12
CA ALA A 84 -20.79 7.47 -1.12
C ALA A 84 -19.66 8.32 -1.73
N LEU A 85 -18.71 8.79 -0.92
CA LEU A 85 -17.51 9.48 -1.42
C LEU A 85 -16.69 8.58 -2.36
N LEU A 86 -16.42 7.33 -1.96
CA LEU A 86 -15.73 6.36 -2.82
C LEU A 86 -16.53 6.06 -4.10
N ALA A 87 -17.85 5.90 -3.99
CA ALA A 87 -18.72 5.64 -5.13
C ALA A 87 -18.66 6.78 -6.14
N THR A 88 -18.70 8.02 -5.65
CA THR A 88 -18.68 9.20 -6.51
C THR A 88 -17.33 9.39 -7.22
N PHE A 89 -16.22 9.31 -6.49
CA PHE A 89 -14.92 9.65 -7.06
C PHE A 89 -14.19 8.48 -7.70
N LYS A 90 -14.38 7.26 -7.21
CA LYS A 90 -13.63 6.08 -7.67
C LYS A 90 -14.46 5.15 -8.54
N TYR A 91 -15.72 4.89 -8.18
CA TYR A 91 -16.50 3.81 -8.82
C TYR A 91 -17.54 4.30 -9.82
N TYR A 92 -17.82 5.60 -9.91
CA TYR A 92 -18.82 6.15 -10.82
C TYR A 92 -18.54 5.78 -12.29
N GLY A 93 -17.33 5.99 -12.78
CA GLY A 93 -16.94 5.65 -14.15
C GLY A 93 -17.10 4.16 -14.44
N PHE A 94 -16.60 3.31 -13.56
CA PHE A 94 -16.71 1.86 -13.70
C PHE A 94 -18.17 1.37 -13.68
N ALA A 95 -19.00 1.91 -12.80
CA ALA A 95 -20.42 1.58 -12.78
C ALA A 95 -21.11 2.00 -14.08
N LEU A 96 -20.81 3.21 -14.57
CA LEU A 96 -21.39 3.72 -15.82
C LEU A 96 -20.95 2.90 -17.04
N GLU A 97 -19.69 2.51 -17.13
CA GLU A 97 -19.18 1.63 -18.19
C GLU A 97 -19.93 0.28 -18.22
N ASN A 98 -20.10 -0.34 -17.04
CA ASN A 98 -20.85 -1.60 -16.95
C ASN A 98 -22.33 -1.44 -17.28
N ILE A 99 -22.97 -0.35 -16.84
CA ILE A 99 -24.37 -0.05 -17.20
C ILE A 99 -24.49 0.15 -18.70
N ASN A 100 -23.59 0.90 -19.34
CA ASN A 100 -23.61 1.14 -20.77
C ASN A 100 -23.36 -0.15 -21.58
N ALA A 101 -22.47 -1.03 -21.10
CA ALA A 101 -22.29 -2.35 -21.70
C ALA A 101 -23.55 -3.22 -21.60
N LEU A 102 -24.29 -3.12 -20.50
CA LEU A 102 -25.58 -3.80 -20.35
C LEU A 102 -26.64 -3.20 -21.28
N LEU A 103 -26.75 -1.86 -21.33
CA LEU A 103 -27.71 -1.16 -22.22
C LEU A 103 -27.47 -1.48 -23.68
N ALA A 104 -26.21 -1.60 -24.10
CA ALA A 104 -25.87 -1.98 -25.48
C ALA A 104 -26.44 -3.36 -25.86
N ASN A 105 -26.51 -4.31 -24.93
CA ASN A 105 -27.13 -5.62 -25.18
C ASN A 105 -28.64 -5.54 -25.43
N PHE A 106 -29.28 -4.45 -25.00
CA PHE A 106 -30.70 -4.17 -25.23
C PHE A 106 -30.94 -3.15 -26.35
N GLY A 107 -29.89 -2.74 -27.10
CA GLY A 107 -29.98 -1.72 -28.15
C GLY A 107 -30.30 -0.31 -27.65
N ALA A 108 -30.10 -0.05 -26.36
CA ALA A 108 -30.38 1.26 -25.76
C ALA A 108 -29.17 2.22 -25.92
N GLU A 109 -29.47 3.52 -26.01
CA GLU A 109 -28.45 4.58 -26.09
C GLU A 109 -27.57 4.62 -24.82
N PRO A 110 -26.24 4.83 -24.95
CA PRO A 110 -25.36 4.92 -23.82
C PRO A 110 -25.60 6.20 -23.00
N ILE A 111 -25.59 6.05 -21.69
CA ILE A 111 -25.63 7.20 -20.76
C ILE A 111 -24.31 7.95 -20.86
N ARG A 112 -24.38 9.26 -21.13
CA ARG A 112 -23.19 10.12 -21.22
C ARG A 112 -22.52 10.29 -19.85
N ASN A 113 -21.21 10.20 -19.82
CA ASN A 113 -20.44 10.50 -18.61
C ASN A 113 -20.45 12.03 -18.37
N ALA A 114 -21.30 12.47 -17.45
CA ALA A 114 -21.46 13.88 -17.08
C ALA A 114 -20.41 14.36 -16.06
N MET A 115 -19.73 13.44 -15.35
CA MET A 115 -18.80 13.79 -14.26
C MET A 115 -17.40 13.22 -14.54
N ARG A 116 -16.46 14.11 -14.91
CA ARG A 116 -15.02 13.79 -14.95
C ARG A 116 -14.35 14.31 -13.67
N LEU A 117 -14.59 13.64 -12.55
CA LEU A 117 -13.97 14.02 -11.30
C LEU A 117 -12.58 13.37 -11.17
N ALA A 118 -11.55 14.17 -10.92
CA ALA A 118 -10.25 13.64 -10.56
C ALA A 118 -10.33 12.96 -9.19
N LEU A 119 -9.78 11.76 -9.07
CA LEU A 119 -9.76 11.01 -7.82
C LEU A 119 -8.81 11.70 -6.83
N PRO A 120 -9.30 12.17 -5.65
CA PRO A 120 -8.42 12.73 -4.64
C PRO A 120 -7.40 11.69 -4.14
N ALA A 121 -6.12 12.02 -4.19
CA ALA A 121 -5.06 11.15 -3.71
C ALA A 121 -5.32 10.75 -2.24
N GLY A 122 -5.15 9.46 -1.91
CA GLY A 122 -5.38 8.97 -0.54
C GLY A 122 -6.84 8.82 -0.11
N LEU A 123 -7.85 9.14 -0.96
CA LEU A 123 -9.27 9.00 -0.64
C LEU A 123 -9.60 7.61 -0.06
N SER A 124 -9.12 6.56 -0.69
CA SER A 124 -9.34 5.18 -0.24
C SER A 124 -8.68 4.88 1.11
N PHE A 125 -7.53 5.49 1.39
CA PHE A 125 -6.78 5.28 2.63
C PHE A 125 -7.47 5.96 3.82
N TYR A 126 -7.77 7.26 3.73
CA TYR A 126 -8.42 7.93 4.83
C TYR A 126 -9.87 7.48 5.06
N THR A 127 -10.57 7.03 4.01
CA THR A 127 -11.89 6.42 4.15
C THR A 127 -11.82 5.14 5.01
N PHE A 128 -10.87 4.26 4.75
CA PHE A 128 -10.69 3.05 5.57
C PHE A 128 -10.26 3.37 7.01
N GLN A 129 -9.42 4.38 7.18
CA GLN A 129 -9.01 4.86 8.49
C GLN A 129 -10.20 5.39 9.30
N SER A 130 -11.03 6.22 8.70
CA SER A 130 -12.24 6.78 9.30
C SER A 130 -13.29 5.71 9.62
N ILE A 131 -13.60 4.81 8.67
CA ILE A 131 -14.50 3.67 8.93
C ILE A 131 -13.98 2.83 10.10
N GLY A 132 -12.67 2.55 10.12
CA GLY A 132 -12.05 1.81 11.22
C GLY A 132 -12.26 2.47 12.58
N TYR A 133 -12.07 3.79 12.66
CA TYR A 133 -12.31 4.56 13.88
C TYR A 133 -13.77 4.48 14.33
N VAL A 134 -14.72 4.77 13.44
CA VAL A 134 -16.15 4.81 13.77
C VAL A 134 -16.66 3.43 14.19
N VAL A 135 -16.21 2.36 13.55
CA VAL A 135 -16.52 0.97 13.96
C VAL A 135 -15.89 0.63 15.31
N ASP A 136 -14.65 1.06 15.59
CA ASP A 136 -14.02 0.81 16.88
C ASP A 136 -14.70 1.60 18.01
N VAL A 137 -15.21 2.81 17.76
CA VAL A 137 -16.09 3.54 18.70
C VAL A 137 -17.40 2.79 18.91
N TYR A 138 -18.05 2.34 17.85
CA TYR A 138 -19.28 1.54 17.93
C TYR A 138 -19.09 0.26 18.75
N ARG A 139 -17.95 -0.43 18.61
CA ARG A 139 -17.59 -1.64 19.38
C ARG A 139 -17.14 -1.36 20.81
N GLY A 140 -16.97 -0.10 21.19
CA GLY A 140 -16.48 0.32 22.50
C GLY A 140 -14.99 0.08 22.72
N LYS A 141 -14.22 -0.18 21.66
CA LYS A 141 -12.76 -0.36 21.73
C LYS A 141 -12.02 0.96 21.94
N VAL A 142 -12.57 2.05 21.39
CA VAL A 142 -12.04 3.41 21.51
C VAL A 142 -13.18 4.31 21.93
N LYS A 143 -12.93 5.27 22.83
CA LYS A 143 -13.88 6.35 23.13
C LYS A 143 -13.88 7.38 22.01
N ALA A 144 -15.03 8.01 21.76
CA ALA A 144 -15.10 9.10 20.79
C ALA A 144 -14.16 10.24 21.20
N VAL A 145 -13.38 10.73 20.23
CA VAL A 145 -12.47 11.85 20.45
C VAL A 145 -13.29 13.12 20.55
N ARG A 146 -13.20 13.85 21.69
CA ARG A 146 -13.94 15.10 21.90
C ARG A 146 -13.19 16.34 21.38
N ASP A 147 -11.91 16.20 21.11
CA ASP A 147 -11.03 17.24 20.60
C ASP A 147 -10.93 17.11 19.07
N LEU A 148 -11.67 17.96 18.36
CA LEU A 148 -11.70 17.97 16.88
C LEU A 148 -10.30 18.13 16.26
N PRO A 149 -9.40 19.02 16.72
CA PRO A 149 -8.04 19.09 16.23
C PRO A 149 -7.27 17.76 16.29
N ASN A 150 -7.34 17.04 17.40
CA ASN A 150 -6.66 15.73 17.50
C ASN A 150 -7.29 14.65 16.58
N TYR A 151 -8.61 14.72 16.37
CA TYR A 151 -9.25 13.82 15.41
C TYR A 151 -8.89 14.21 13.97
N ALA A 152 -8.92 15.48 13.63
CA ALA A 152 -8.50 15.96 12.31
C ALA A 152 -7.04 15.57 12.03
N LEU A 153 -6.13 15.74 12.99
CA LEU A 153 -4.74 15.31 12.88
C LEU A 153 -4.63 13.79 12.63
N TYR A 154 -5.43 12.99 13.33
CA TYR A 154 -5.45 11.53 13.12
C TYR A 154 -5.81 11.17 11.68
N VAL A 155 -6.81 11.82 11.09
CA VAL A 155 -7.23 11.55 9.71
C VAL A 155 -6.24 12.09 8.70
N THR A 156 -5.66 13.29 8.96
CA THR A 156 -4.94 14.07 7.94
C THR A 156 -3.43 14.04 8.06
N PHE A 157 -2.85 13.38 9.05
CA PHE A 157 -1.40 13.37 9.31
C PHE A 157 -0.60 13.09 8.03
N PHE A 158 0.10 14.12 7.52
CA PHE A 158 0.65 14.11 6.15
C PHE A 158 1.59 12.95 5.84
N PRO A 159 2.39 12.39 6.77
CA PRO A 159 3.23 11.25 6.44
C PRO A 159 2.45 9.99 6.05
N GLN A 160 1.26 9.79 6.62
CA GLN A 160 0.43 8.61 6.34
C GLN A 160 -0.65 8.84 5.28
N LEU A 161 -1.11 10.10 5.09
CA LEU A 161 -2.37 10.44 4.42
C LEU A 161 -2.50 9.89 3.00
N VAL A 162 -1.41 9.89 2.25
CA VAL A 162 -1.43 9.58 0.81
C VAL A 162 -1.09 8.13 0.51
N ALA A 163 -0.07 7.59 1.17
CA ALA A 163 0.49 6.26 0.90
C ALA A 163 1.12 5.58 2.13
N GLY A 164 0.90 6.13 3.29
CA GLY A 164 1.34 5.53 4.55
C GLY A 164 0.50 4.32 4.96
N PRO A 165 0.84 3.67 6.07
CA PRO A 165 0.03 2.60 6.63
C PRO A 165 -1.37 3.09 7.00
N ILE A 166 -2.40 2.23 6.84
CA ILE A 166 -3.77 2.51 7.31
C ILE A 166 -3.78 2.36 8.83
N GLU A 167 -3.63 3.48 9.52
CA GLU A 167 -3.44 3.52 10.95
C GLU A 167 -4.71 3.28 11.77
N ARG A 168 -4.51 2.72 12.97
CA ARG A 168 -5.58 2.51 13.94
C ARG A 168 -5.67 3.66 14.93
N ALA A 169 -6.89 4.09 15.25
CA ALA A 169 -7.12 5.14 16.24
C ALA A 169 -6.55 4.79 17.62
N ALA A 170 -6.64 3.51 18.02
CA ALA A 170 -6.06 3.02 19.25
C ALA A 170 -4.52 3.15 19.32
N HIS A 171 -3.84 3.12 18.17
CA HIS A 171 -2.38 3.27 18.07
C HIS A 171 -1.96 4.75 17.98
N MET A 172 -2.65 5.55 17.16
CA MET A 172 -2.23 6.91 16.84
C MET A 172 -2.67 7.97 17.88
N LEU A 173 -3.92 7.92 18.33
CA LEU A 173 -4.48 8.96 19.20
C LEU A 173 -3.75 9.14 20.54
N PRO A 174 -3.26 8.09 21.21
CA PRO A 174 -2.45 8.25 22.42
C PRO A 174 -1.17 9.04 22.18
N GLN A 175 -0.52 8.88 21.02
CA GLN A 175 0.75 9.54 20.66
C GLN A 175 0.60 11.06 20.52
N TYR A 176 -0.60 11.57 20.18
CA TYR A 176 -0.88 13.01 20.10
C TYR A 176 -1.09 13.66 21.47
N ARG A 177 -1.29 12.85 22.52
CA ARG A 177 -1.58 13.34 23.87
C ARG A 177 -0.34 13.44 24.76
N VAL A 178 0.75 12.78 24.40
CA VAL A 178 1.99 12.80 25.16
C VAL A 178 2.98 13.84 24.63
N PRO A 179 3.80 14.46 25.51
CA PRO A 179 4.90 15.32 25.07
C PRO A 179 5.93 14.52 24.26
N ARG A 180 6.42 15.11 23.19
CA ARG A 180 7.45 14.52 22.33
C ARG A 180 8.79 15.15 22.65
N LYS A 181 9.85 14.37 22.49
CA LYS A 181 11.23 14.79 22.73
C LYS A 181 12.09 14.37 21.56
N VAL A 182 13.10 15.17 21.28
CA VAL A 182 14.15 14.80 20.31
C VAL A 182 14.99 13.69 20.94
N ASP A 183 15.18 12.62 20.21
CA ASP A 183 16.04 11.51 20.57
C ASP A 183 16.99 11.24 19.40
N ALA A 184 18.29 11.36 19.63
CA ALA A 184 19.31 11.26 18.60
C ALA A 184 19.36 9.87 17.95
N GLU A 185 19.12 8.80 18.72
CA GLU A 185 19.09 7.43 18.20
C GLU A 185 17.88 7.21 17.31
N ILE A 186 16.69 7.69 17.74
CA ILE A 186 15.47 7.62 16.95
C ILE A 186 15.66 8.44 15.66
N TRP A 187 16.27 9.62 15.72
CA TRP A 187 16.52 10.45 14.54
C TRP A 187 17.49 9.79 13.57
N ARG A 188 18.59 9.22 14.07
CA ARG A 188 19.54 8.47 13.22
C ARG A 188 18.84 7.32 12.49
N ALA A 189 18.06 6.51 13.22
CA ALA A 189 17.31 5.42 12.64
C ALA A 189 16.24 5.91 11.65
N ALA A 190 15.57 7.03 11.94
CA ALA A 190 14.57 7.64 11.06
C ALA A 190 15.18 8.14 9.74
N LEU A 191 16.31 8.85 9.80
CA LEU A 191 17.03 9.32 8.62
C LEU A 191 17.54 8.16 7.76
N GLY A 192 18.09 7.11 8.40
CA GLY A 192 18.51 5.89 7.71
C GLY A 192 17.33 5.20 6.99
N LEU A 193 16.18 5.14 7.64
CA LEU A 193 14.96 4.57 7.05
C LEU A 193 14.45 5.41 5.88
N MET A 194 14.46 6.74 6.00
CA MET A 194 14.11 7.65 4.91
C MET A 194 15.05 7.49 3.71
N LEU A 195 16.36 7.49 3.98
CA LEU A 195 17.37 7.33 2.93
C LEU A 195 17.19 6.01 2.16
N TRP A 196 16.97 4.91 2.88
CA TRP A 196 16.65 3.62 2.28
C TRP A 196 15.34 3.68 1.47
N GLY A 197 14.33 4.37 2.00
CA GLY A 197 13.06 4.59 1.29
C GLY A 197 13.25 5.38 -0.01
N PHE A 198 14.02 6.47 0.01
CA PHE A 198 14.36 7.24 -1.19
C PHE A 198 15.13 6.40 -2.21
N PHE A 199 16.12 5.63 -1.76
CA PHE A 199 16.88 4.75 -2.64
C PHE A 199 15.97 3.73 -3.33
N LYS A 200 15.10 3.06 -2.57
CA LYS A 200 14.11 2.13 -3.15
C LYS A 200 13.23 2.79 -4.19
N LYS A 201 12.72 4.01 -3.91
CA LYS A 201 11.84 4.74 -4.83
C LYS A 201 12.59 5.18 -6.08
N VAL A 202 13.66 5.95 -5.91
CA VAL A 202 14.29 6.71 -7.00
C VAL A 202 15.24 5.85 -7.84
N VAL A 203 15.93 4.87 -7.20
CA VAL A 203 16.89 4.01 -7.87
C VAL A 203 16.28 2.71 -8.34
N ILE A 204 15.54 2.02 -7.47
CA ILE A 204 15.04 0.68 -7.81
C ILE A 204 13.72 0.77 -8.56
N ALA A 205 12.71 1.42 -7.97
CA ALA A 205 11.36 1.42 -8.52
C ALA A 205 11.26 2.19 -9.85
N ASP A 206 11.79 3.41 -9.91
CA ASP A 206 11.67 4.26 -11.10
C ASP A 206 12.45 3.70 -12.29
N ASN A 207 13.63 3.09 -12.09
CA ASN A 207 14.35 2.40 -13.17
C ASN A 207 13.64 1.11 -13.61
N SER A 208 13.07 0.35 -12.68
CA SER A 208 12.25 -0.82 -13.02
C SER A 208 10.99 -0.43 -13.79
N ALA A 209 10.39 0.72 -13.48
CA ALA A 209 9.21 1.26 -14.17
C ALA A 209 9.46 1.51 -15.65
N ILE A 210 10.68 1.92 -16.05
CA ILE A 210 11.04 2.08 -17.47
C ILE A 210 10.89 0.76 -18.22
N VAL A 211 11.42 -0.33 -17.65
CA VAL A 211 11.33 -1.68 -18.25
C VAL A 211 9.87 -2.14 -18.33
N VAL A 212 9.13 -2.00 -17.22
CA VAL A 212 7.70 -2.34 -17.14
C VAL A 212 6.89 -1.61 -18.20
N ASN A 213 7.03 -0.29 -18.26
CA ASN A 213 6.25 0.52 -19.18
C ASN A 213 6.59 0.22 -20.66
N LYS A 214 7.85 -0.06 -20.98
CA LYS A 214 8.25 -0.46 -22.33
C LYS A 214 7.64 -1.81 -22.73
N ILE A 215 7.65 -2.80 -21.86
CA ILE A 215 7.14 -4.14 -22.16
C ILE A 215 5.61 -4.10 -22.26
N PHE A 216 4.90 -3.55 -21.27
CA PHE A 216 3.44 -3.53 -21.27
C PHE A 216 2.81 -2.50 -22.21
N ALA A 217 3.60 -1.66 -22.90
CA ALA A 217 3.13 -0.82 -24.01
C ALA A 217 2.94 -1.59 -25.32
N VAL A 218 3.48 -2.80 -25.43
CA VAL A 218 3.45 -3.63 -26.65
C VAL A 218 2.64 -4.89 -26.39
N GLN A 219 1.68 -5.17 -27.27
CA GLN A 219 0.87 -6.39 -27.23
C GLN A 219 1.51 -7.52 -28.05
N GLY A 220 1.14 -8.76 -27.76
CA GLY A 220 1.59 -9.93 -28.52
C GLY A 220 3.05 -10.28 -28.33
N LEU A 221 3.67 -9.85 -27.24
CA LEU A 221 5.04 -10.23 -26.90
C LEU A 221 5.09 -11.71 -26.49
N SER A 222 6.24 -12.35 -26.69
CA SER A 222 6.47 -13.76 -26.33
C SER A 222 6.61 -13.95 -24.82
N PHE A 223 6.39 -15.19 -24.38
CA PHE A 223 6.48 -15.61 -22.97
C PHE A 223 7.67 -15.01 -22.21
N PRO A 224 8.95 -15.19 -22.63
CA PRO A 224 10.08 -14.71 -21.82
C PRO A 224 10.10 -13.19 -21.65
N ILE A 225 9.61 -12.43 -22.63
CA ILE A 225 9.60 -10.97 -22.57
C ILE A 225 8.48 -10.49 -21.63
N VAL A 226 7.26 -11.05 -21.75
CA VAL A 226 6.13 -10.72 -20.86
C VAL A 226 6.50 -11.03 -19.41
N TRP A 227 7.06 -12.23 -19.14
CA TRP A 227 7.41 -12.61 -17.78
C TRP A 227 8.61 -11.85 -17.21
N ALA A 228 9.52 -11.36 -18.06
CA ALA A 228 10.52 -10.37 -17.65
C ALA A 228 9.87 -9.05 -17.21
N GLY A 229 8.83 -8.59 -17.92
CA GLY A 229 8.02 -7.44 -17.54
C GLY A 229 7.27 -7.65 -16.22
N VAL A 230 6.69 -8.83 -15.99
CA VAL A 230 6.03 -9.21 -14.74
C VAL A 230 7.03 -9.23 -13.58
N PHE A 231 8.22 -9.78 -13.79
CA PHE A 231 9.30 -9.77 -12.80
C PHE A 231 9.73 -8.32 -12.48
N ALA A 232 9.91 -7.50 -13.51
CA ALA A 232 10.24 -6.09 -13.34
C ALA A 232 9.15 -5.35 -12.54
N PHE A 233 7.87 -5.65 -12.80
CA PHE A 233 6.76 -5.08 -12.06
C PHE A 233 6.72 -5.56 -10.59
N ALA A 234 7.06 -6.82 -10.32
CA ALA A 234 7.18 -7.32 -8.96
C ALA A 234 8.25 -6.55 -8.16
N VAL A 235 9.39 -6.24 -8.78
CA VAL A 235 10.43 -5.41 -8.17
C VAL A 235 9.93 -3.97 -8.00
N GLN A 236 9.35 -3.38 -9.05
CA GLN A 236 8.84 -2.03 -9.06
C GLN A 236 7.82 -1.80 -7.94
N ILE A 237 6.74 -2.58 -7.90
CA ILE A 237 5.65 -2.37 -6.95
C ILE A 237 6.10 -2.53 -5.50
N TYR A 238 7.00 -3.47 -5.21
CA TYR A 238 7.54 -3.64 -3.87
C TYR A 238 8.49 -2.51 -3.49
N ALA A 239 9.41 -2.13 -4.36
CA ALA A 239 10.36 -1.05 -4.09
C ALA A 239 9.65 0.30 -3.96
N ASP A 240 8.68 0.59 -4.83
CA ASP A 240 7.91 1.84 -4.82
C ASP A 240 7.10 1.96 -3.53
N PHE A 241 6.26 0.97 -3.23
CA PHE A 241 5.35 1.06 -2.10
C PHE A 241 6.08 0.93 -0.75
N SER A 242 7.04 0.00 -0.62
CA SER A 242 7.84 -0.07 0.61
C SER A 242 8.73 1.15 0.78
N GLY A 243 9.23 1.74 -0.31
CA GLY A 243 10.00 2.99 -0.28
C GLY A 243 9.18 4.14 0.25
N TYR A 244 7.97 4.35 -0.28
CA TYR A 244 7.03 5.36 0.21
C TYR A 244 6.69 5.17 1.70
N THR A 245 6.42 3.92 2.10
CA THR A 245 6.11 3.60 3.50
C THR A 245 7.29 3.88 4.42
N ASP A 246 8.51 3.60 3.99
CA ASP A 246 9.70 3.85 4.82
C ASP A 246 10.00 5.35 4.93
N ILE A 247 9.80 6.14 3.87
CA ILE A 247 9.88 7.61 3.93
C ILE A 247 8.82 8.14 4.90
N ALA A 248 7.58 7.68 4.78
CA ALA A 248 6.48 8.08 5.66
C ALA A 248 6.77 7.79 7.13
N ARG A 249 7.25 6.56 7.44
CA ARG A 249 7.60 6.12 8.79
C ARG A 249 8.80 6.88 9.34
N GLY A 250 9.81 7.10 8.53
CA GLY A 250 10.98 7.89 8.92
C GLY A 250 10.59 9.34 9.22
N THR A 251 9.79 9.96 8.35
CA THR A 251 9.25 11.32 8.59
C THR A 251 8.45 11.41 9.89
N ALA A 252 7.56 10.45 10.13
CA ALA A 252 6.77 10.42 11.36
C ALA A 252 7.66 10.28 12.60
N ARG A 253 8.71 9.45 12.56
CA ARG A 253 9.68 9.29 13.66
C ARG A 253 10.47 10.55 13.93
N LEU A 254 10.84 11.34 12.92
CA LEU A 254 11.46 12.65 13.11
C LEU A 254 10.55 13.63 13.86
N LEU A 255 9.23 13.41 13.80
CA LEU A 255 8.19 14.15 14.51
C LEU A 255 7.81 13.51 15.87
N GLY A 256 8.51 12.44 16.27
CA GLY A 256 8.23 11.72 17.51
C GLY A 256 6.94 10.89 17.48
N ILE A 257 6.51 10.44 16.29
CA ILE A 257 5.31 9.63 16.06
C ILE A 257 5.72 8.33 15.35
N ASP A 258 5.25 7.17 15.85
CA ASP A 258 5.52 5.88 15.23
C ASP A 258 4.33 5.41 14.41
N LEU A 259 4.59 4.99 13.16
CA LEU A 259 3.61 4.40 12.25
C LEU A 259 3.82 2.89 12.13
N MET A 260 2.74 2.17 11.88
CA MET A 260 2.75 0.71 11.70
C MET A 260 3.69 0.28 10.56
N VAL A 261 4.24 -0.93 10.69
CA VAL A 261 4.99 -1.58 9.62
C VAL A 261 4.03 -2.10 8.56
N ASN A 262 4.33 -1.83 7.28
CA ASN A 262 3.49 -2.27 6.17
C ASN A 262 4.06 -3.47 5.40
N PHE A 263 5.37 -3.71 5.49
CA PHE A 263 6.06 -4.78 4.78
C PHE A 263 7.05 -5.52 5.69
N ASN A 264 7.09 -6.85 5.54
CA ASN A 264 8.05 -7.72 6.23
C ASN A 264 8.56 -8.80 5.27
N HIS A 265 9.47 -8.43 4.35
CA HIS A 265 10.10 -9.33 3.38
C HIS A 265 9.08 -10.23 2.64
N PRO A 266 8.10 -9.68 1.93
CA PRO A 266 6.97 -10.44 1.39
C PRO A 266 7.36 -11.51 0.38
N TYR A 267 8.46 -11.32 -0.35
CA TYR A 267 8.95 -12.29 -1.35
C TYR A 267 9.72 -13.47 -0.74
N LEU A 268 9.93 -13.47 0.58
CA LEU A 268 10.38 -14.65 1.34
C LEU A 268 9.21 -15.46 1.92
N ALA A 269 7.99 -15.15 1.53
CA ALA A 269 6.81 -15.89 1.98
C ALA A 269 6.83 -17.32 1.46
N THR A 270 6.38 -18.25 2.30
CA THR A 270 6.34 -19.68 2.03
C THR A 270 4.95 -20.19 1.63
N SER A 271 3.99 -19.29 1.53
CA SER A 271 2.62 -19.59 1.12
C SER A 271 1.82 -18.31 0.82
N PRO A 272 0.71 -18.40 0.05
CA PRO A 272 -0.19 -17.27 -0.18
C PRO A 272 -0.67 -16.57 1.10
N ALA A 273 -1.03 -17.33 2.13
CA ALA A 273 -1.43 -16.75 3.41
C ALA A 273 -0.27 -16.06 4.15
N ASP A 274 0.97 -16.59 4.02
CA ASP A 274 2.16 -15.95 4.57
C ASP A 274 2.54 -14.67 3.83
N PHE A 275 2.35 -14.63 2.49
CA PHE A 275 2.53 -13.43 1.70
C PHE A 275 1.67 -12.27 2.24
N TRP A 276 0.39 -12.46 2.48
CA TRP A 276 -0.53 -11.43 2.99
C TRP A 276 -0.26 -11.04 4.46
N ARG A 277 0.44 -11.85 5.23
CA ARG A 277 0.96 -11.47 6.56
C ARG A 277 2.17 -10.55 6.49
N ARG A 278 2.83 -10.47 5.30
CA ARG A 278 4.05 -9.72 5.07
C ARG A 278 3.88 -8.56 4.08
N TRP A 279 2.85 -8.60 3.27
CA TRP A 279 2.49 -7.59 2.27
C TRP A 279 1.34 -6.73 2.76
N HIS A 280 1.51 -5.39 2.67
CA HIS A 280 0.48 -4.40 3.00
C HIS A 280 -0.26 -4.74 4.31
N ILE A 281 0.51 -4.94 5.38
CA ILE A 281 0.06 -5.49 6.66
C ILE A 281 -1.09 -4.68 7.24
N SER A 282 -1.05 -3.33 7.13
CA SER A 282 -2.09 -2.46 7.63
C SER A 282 -3.43 -2.69 6.93
N LEU A 283 -3.45 -2.85 5.60
CA LEU A 283 -4.65 -3.21 4.83
C LEU A 283 -5.12 -4.62 5.14
N SER A 284 -4.22 -5.60 5.13
CA SER A 284 -4.55 -7.01 5.38
C SER A 284 -5.19 -7.21 6.74
N THR A 285 -4.67 -6.54 7.78
CA THR A 285 -5.26 -6.56 9.11
C THR A 285 -6.58 -5.78 9.18
N TRP A 286 -6.71 -4.68 8.42
CA TRP A 286 -7.95 -3.93 8.33
C TRP A 286 -9.08 -4.79 7.73
N LEU A 287 -8.83 -5.41 6.58
CA LEU A 287 -9.80 -6.29 5.90
C LEU A 287 -10.20 -7.48 6.79
N ARG A 288 -9.23 -8.08 7.50
CA ARG A 288 -9.50 -9.14 8.47
C ARG A 288 -10.46 -8.66 9.57
N ASP A 289 -10.17 -7.51 10.19
CA ASP A 289 -10.87 -7.07 11.42
C ASP A 289 -12.23 -6.42 11.13
N PHE A 290 -12.40 -5.82 9.96
CA PHE A 290 -13.61 -5.06 9.62
C PHE A 290 -14.48 -5.72 8.55
N ILE A 291 -13.97 -6.74 7.82
CA ILE A 291 -14.75 -7.48 6.82
C ILE A 291 -14.79 -8.96 7.16
N TYR A 292 -13.65 -9.64 7.20
CA TYR A 292 -13.60 -11.09 7.34
C TYR A 292 -14.22 -11.58 8.66
N ILE A 293 -13.79 -11.02 9.80
CA ILE A 293 -14.30 -11.40 11.12
C ILE A 293 -15.80 -11.07 11.28
N PRO A 294 -16.31 -9.90 10.90
CA PRO A 294 -17.74 -9.59 10.96
C PRO A 294 -18.62 -10.49 10.11
N LEU A 295 -18.13 -11.01 8.98
CA LEU A 295 -18.85 -11.98 8.15
C LEU A 295 -18.94 -13.38 8.79
N GLY A 296 -18.24 -13.59 9.92
CA GLY A 296 -18.16 -14.87 10.65
C GLY A 296 -16.75 -15.45 10.73
N GLY A 297 -15.80 -14.92 9.97
CA GLY A 297 -14.40 -15.36 9.97
C GLY A 297 -14.26 -16.84 9.62
N SER A 298 -13.44 -17.55 10.42
CA SER A 298 -13.24 -19.00 10.33
C SER A 298 -14.04 -19.79 11.40
N ARG A 299 -14.84 -19.10 12.24
CA ARG A 299 -15.63 -19.74 13.32
C ARG A 299 -17.05 -20.11 12.85
N CYS A 300 -17.16 -20.70 11.66
CA CYS A 300 -18.39 -21.11 11.03
C CYS A 300 -18.12 -22.35 10.16
N SER A 301 -19.12 -22.86 9.43
CA SER A 301 -18.92 -24.00 8.52
C SER A 301 -17.83 -23.70 7.47
N THR A 302 -17.15 -24.73 6.98
CA THR A 302 -16.08 -24.60 5.96
C THR A 302 -16.55 -23.85 4.72
N ALA A 303 -17.76 -24.14 4.23
CA ALA A 303 -18.33 -23.43 3.08
C ALA A 303 -18.51 -21.93 3.36
N ARG A 304 -19.06 -21.56 4.52
CA ARG A 304 -19.23 -20.18 4.92
C ARG A 304 -17.90 -19.48 5.12
N ALA A 305 -16.90 -20.12 5.74
CA ALA A 305 -15.56 -19.57 5.92
C ALA A 305 -14.86 -19.34 4.58
N SER A 306 -15.05 -20.23 3.60
CA SER A 306 -14.56 -20.07 2.23
C SER A 306 -15.22 -18.89 1.53
N PHE A 307 -16.53 -18.75 1.63
CA PHE A 307 -17.25 -17.58 1.12
C PHE A 307 -16.77 -16.28 1.76
N ASN A 308 -16.63 -16.23 3.08
CA ASN A 308 -16.14 -15.05 3.80
C ASN A 308 -14.75 -14.63 3.31
N LEU A 309 -13.87 -15.61 3.05
CA LEU A 309 -12.55 -15.37 2.51
C LEU A 309 -12.62 -14.79 1.09
N MET A 310 -13.36 -15.45 0.19
CA MET A 310 -13.52 -15.03 -1.19
C MET A 310 -14.13 -13.62 -1.30
N ALA A 311 -15.18 -13.34 -0.53
CA ALA A 311 -15.81 -12.02 -0.46
C ALA A 311 -14.83 -10.95 0.03
N THR A 312 -14.03 -11.25 1.06
CA THR A 312 -13.03 -10.33 1.58
C THR A 312 -11.98 -9.98 0.53
N PHE A 313 -11.48 -10.99 -0.21
CA PHE A 313 -10.50 -10.76 -1.26
C PHE A 313 -11.08 -10.09 -2.51
N ALA A 314 -12.31 -10.38 -2.89
CA ALA A 314 -13.01 -9.68 -3.97
C ALA A 314 -13.18 -8.17 -3.62
N ILE A 315 -13.59 -7.85 -2.39
CA ILE A 315 -13.67 -6.48 -1.88
C ILE A 315 -12.28 -5.82 -1.87
N SER A 316 -11.24 -6.56 -1.46
CA SER A 316 -9.86 -6.06 -1.52
C SER A 316 -9.44 -5.70 -2.94
N GLY A 317 -9.75 -6.55 -3.91
CA GLY A 317 -9.48 -6.27 -5.32
C GLY A 317 -10.19 -5.01 -5.80
N LEU A 318 -11.49 -4.90 -5.57
CA LEU A 318 -12.28 -3.72 -5.94
C LEU A 318 -11.77 -2.44 -5.26
N TRP A 319 -11.27 -2.54 -4.02
CA TRP A 319 -10.65 -1.40 -3.31
C TRP A 319 -9.38 -0.90 -4.02
N HIS A 320 -8.57 -1.79 -4.59
CA HIS A 320 -7.37 -1.40 -5.34
C HIS A 320 -7.72 -0.59 -6.59
N GLY A 321 -8.70 -1.03 -7.38
CA GLY A 321 -9.07 -0.32 -8.60
C GLY A 321 -10.48 -0.64 -9.08
N ALA A 322 -11.11 0.33 -9.72
CA ALA A 322 -12.43 0.24 -10.31
C ALA A 322 -12.34 -0.43 -11.71
N SER A 323 -12.00 -1.72 -11.75
CA SER A 323 -11.92 -2.51 -12.98
C SER A 323 -12.00 -4.01 -12.67
N TRP A 324 -12.44 -4.81 -13.62
CA TRP A 324 -12.64 -6.26 -13.47
C TRP A 324 -11.34 -7.03 -13.22
N ASN A 325 -10.21 -6.60 -13.77
CA ASN A 325 -8.93 -7.24 -13.51
C ASN A 325 -8.57 -7.25 -12.02
N TYR A 326 -8.91 -6.18 -11.26
CA TYR A 326 -8.68 -6.14 -9.81
C TYR A 326 -9.62 -7.06 -9.04
N VAL A 327 -10.88 -7.17 -9.46
CA VAL A 327 -11.83 -8.12 -8.85
C VAL A 327 -11.33 -9.55 -9.07
N ILE A 328 -10.90 -9.89 -10.29
CA ILE A 328 -10.33 -11.19 -10.65
C ILE A 328 -9.03 -11.45 -9.86
N TRP A 329 -8.17 -10.44 -9.72
CA TRP A 329 -6.98 -10.51 -8.88
C TRP A 329 -7.31 -10.83 -7.41
N GLY A 330 -8.34 -10.21 -6.86
CA GLY A 330 -8.82 -10.54 -5.51
C GLY A 330 -9.33 -11.99 -5.41
N ILE A 331 -10.16 -12.43 -6.36
CA ILE A 331 -10.65 -13.82 -6.43
C ILE A 331 -9.49 -14.80 -6.56
N TYR A 332 -8.50 -14.51 -7.39
CA TYR A 332 -7.28 -15.30 -7.55
C TYR A 332 -6.58 -15.54 -6.21
N TRP A 333 -6.35 -14.49 -5.41
CA TRP A 333 -5.72 -14.63 -4.10
C TRP A 333 -6.57 -15.42 -3.10
N GLY A 334 -7.87 -15.19 -3.10
CA GLY A 334 -8.81 -15.98 -2.29
C GLY A 334 -8.74 -17.47 -2.64
N ALA A 335 -8.77 -17.80 -3.94
CA ALA A 335 -8.66 -19.16 -4.44
C ALA A 335 -7.31 -19.82 -4.08
N LEU A 336 -6.19 -19.11 -4.20
CA LEU A 336 -4.89 -19.63 -3.80
C LEU A 336 -4.81 -19.97 -2.32
N ILE A 337 -5.41 -19.15 -1.45
CA ILE A 337 -5.44 -19.44 -0.01
C ILE A 337 -6.32 -20.65 0.30
N LEU A 338 -7.46 -20.82 -0.40
CA LEU A 338 -8.30 -22.00 -0.27
C LEU A 338 -7.57 -23.26 -0.77
N LEU A 339 -6.89 -23.17 -1.91
CA LEU A 339 -6.06 -24.25 -2.45
C LEU A 339 -4.93 -24.62 -1.46
N GLN A 340 -4.26 -23.64 -0.90
CA GLN A 340 -3.24 -23.89 0.14
C GLN A 340 -3.80 -24.64 1.34
N ARG A 341 -5.01 -24.27 1.81
CA ARG A 341 -5.68 -24.97 2.92
C ARG A 341 -6.01 -26.41 2.56
N PHE A 342 -6.52 -26.64 1.35
CA PHE A 342 -6.85 -27.97 0.84
C PHE A 342 -5.60 -28.85 0.72
N LEU A 343 -4.52 -28.37 0.10
CA LEU A 343 -3.25 -29.08 -0.02
C LEU A 343 -2.61 -29.36 1.35
N GLY A 344 -2.76 -28.44 2.32
CA GLY A 344 -2.35 -28.64 3.70
C GLY A 344 -3.12 -29.72 4.41
N TRP A 345 -4.45 -29.79 4.18
CA TRP A 345 -5.30 -30.84 4.70
C TRP A 345 -4.91 -32.22 4.14
N LEU A 346 -4.50 -32.31 2.86
CA LEU A 346 -3.96 -33.55 2.25
C LEU A 346 -2.53 -33.89 2.69
N GLY A 347 -1.90 -33.07 3.55
CA GLY A 347 -0.50 -33.28 4.00
C GLY A 347 0.57 -32.99 2.94
N LEU A 348 0.20 -32.54 1.74
CA LEU A 348 1.10 -32.41 0.59
C LEU A 348 2.14 -31.29 0.76
N THR A 349 1.84 -30.29 1.61
CA THR A 349 2.73 -29.14 1.80
C THR A 349 3.82 -29.35 2.86
N GLN A 350 3.72 -30.38 3.67
CA GLN A 350 4.60 -30.58 4.84
C GLN A 350 6.05 -30.93 4.43
N ARG A 351 6.23 -31.73 3.39
CA ARG A 351 7.51 -32.26 2.91
C ARG A 351 8.25 -31.32 1.94
N ILE A 352 7.62 -30.22 1.52
CA ILE A 352 8.24 -29.30 0.54
C ILE A 352 9.33 -28.48 1.25
N PRO A 353 10.58 -28.45 0.76
CA PRO A 353 11.65 -27.63 1.30
C PRO A 353 11.28 -26.13 1.32
N TRP A 354 11.83 -25.39 2.29
CA TRP A 354 11.57 -23.96 2.45
C TRP A 354 11.84 -23.15 1.16
N SER A 355 12.98 -23.38 0.52
CA SER A 355 13.38 -22.68 -0.72
C SER A 355 12.38 -22.92 -1.86
N VAL A 356 11.92 -24.16 -2.02
CA VAL A 356 10.91 -24.51 -3.03
C VAL A 356 9.58 -23.80 -2.75
N LYS A 357 9.14 -23.76 -1.48
CA LYS A 357 7.94 -23.00 -1.09
C LYS A 357 8.05 -21.52 -1.44
N VAL A 358 9.21 -20.90 -1.20
CA VAL A 358 9.46 -19.50 -1.53
C VAL A 358 9.38 -19.28 -3.03
N ILE A 359 10.04 -20.12 -3.83
CA ILE A 359 10.03 -20.03 -5.29
C ILE A 359 8.60 -20.17 -5.85
N ILE A 360 7.85 -21.18 -5.40
CA ILE A 360 6.46 -21.38 -5.82
C ILE A 360 5.59 -20.18 -5.42
N THR A 361 5.73 -19.72 -4.17
CA THR A 361 4.94 -18.57 -3.69
C THR A 361 5.28 -17.30 -4.46
N PHE A 362 6.55 -17.06 -4.77
CA PHE A 362 6.96 -15.93 -5.60
C PHE A 362 6.42 -16.06 -7.03
N GLY A 363 6.48 -17.25 -7.63
CA GLY A 363 5.92 -17.51 -8.97
C GLY A 363 4.42 -17.21 -9.06
N VAL A 364 3.62 -17.72 -8.12
CA VAL A 364 2.17 -17.40 -8.09
C VAL A 364 1.91 -15.92 -7.74
N THR A 365 2.79 -15.28 -6.97
CA THR A 365 2.72 -13.84 -6.73
C THR A 365 2.96 -13.06 -8.02
N CYS A 366 3.91 -13.45 -8.84
CA CYS A 366 4.17 -12.86 -10.16
C CYS A 366 2.95 -13.01 -11.08
N ALA A 367 2.31 -14.19 -11.14
CA ALA A 367 1.06 -14.35 -11.89
C ALA A 367 -0.05 -13.40 -11.38
N GLY A 368 -0.15 -13.21 -10.05
CA GLY A 368 -1.01 -12.19 -9.46
C GLY A 368 -0.65 -10.76 -9.90
N TRP A 369 0.64 -10.46 -10.06
CA TRP A 369 1.09 -9.15 -10.52
C TRP A 369 0.76 -8.89 -12.00
N LEU A 370 0.73 -9.91 -12.85
CA LEU A 370 0.22 -9.78 -14.22
C LEU A 370 -1.24 -9.34 -14.22
N LEU A 371 -2.11 -10.01 -13.44
CA LEU A 371 -3.51 -9.64 -13.25
C LEU A 371 -3.68 -8.22 -12.73
N PHE A 372 -2.75 -7.76 -11.90
CA PHE A 372 -2.80 -6.41 -11.31
C PHE A 372 -2.35 -5.33 -12.29
N ARG A 373 -1.33 -5.60 -13.12
CA ARG A 373 -0.71 -4.62 -14.02
C ARG A 373 -1.48 -4.45 -15.31
N GLU A 374 -1.93 -5.54 -15.93
CA GLU A 374 -2.66 -5.53 -17.20
C GLU A 374 -4.16 -5.34 -16.96
N ARG A 375 -4.77 -4.42 -17.72
CA ARG A 375 -6.21 -4.14 -17.60
C ARG A 375 -7.05 -4.90 -18.64
N ASN A 376 -6.44 -5.28 -19.76
CA ASN A 376 -7.13 -6.01 -20.81
C ASN A 376 -7.20 -7.50 -20.46
N LEU A 377 -8.41 -7.99 -20.14
CA LEU A 377 -8.62 -9.40 -19.78
C LEU A 377 -8.26 -10.38 -20.89
N GLY A 378 -8.46 -10.00 -22.15
CA GLY A 378 -8.06 -10.80 -23.30
C GLY A 378 -6.55 -10.94 -23.41
N GLN A 379 -5.81 -9.85 -23.16
CA GLN A 379 -4.34 -9.87 -23.13
C GLN A 379 -3.83 -10.71 -21.96
N ILE A 380 -4.43 -10.57 -20.76
CA ILE A 380 -4.08 -11.42 -19.61
C ILE A 380 -4.25 -12.92 -19.94
N ALA A 381 -5.39 -13.28 -20.54
CA ALA A 381 -5.65 -14.67 -20.93
C ALA A 381 -4.63 -15.17 -21.96
N HIS A 382 -4.31 -14.33 -22.95
CA HIS A 382 -3.29 -14.63 -23.95
C HIS A 382 -1.92 -14.86 -23.30
N ASP A 383 -1.48 -13.95 -22.43
CA ASP A 383 -0.16 -13.99 -21.78
C ASP A 383 -0.01 -15.19 -20.83
N LEU A 384 -1.09 -15.59 -20.15
CA LEU A 384 -1.11 -16.78 -19.30
C LEU A 384 -1.11 -18.09 -20.11
N ALA A 385 -1.68 -18.08 -21.32
CA ALA A 385 -1.77 -19.26 -22.19
C ALA A 385 -0.50 -19.50 -23.01
N GLN A 386 0.44 -18.57 -23.04
CA GLN A 386 1.67 -18.71 -23.83
C GLN A 386 2.54 -19.86 -23.33
N SER A 387 3.05 -20.65 -24.29
CA SER A 387 4.02 -21.71 -23.98
C SER A 387 5.44 -21.13 -23.94
N PRO A 388 6.23 -21.43 -22.89
CA PRO A 388 7.64 -21.04 -22.85
C PRO A 388 8.45 -21.71 -23.97
N PHE A 389 7.99 -22.86 -24.48
CA PHE A 389 8.68 -23.64 -25.54
C PHE A 389 8.42 -23.09 -26.94
N ALA A 390 7.45 -22.18 -27.11
CA ALA A 390 7.16 -21.55 -28.40
C ALA A 390 8.09 -20.37 -28.70
N ALA A 391 8.84 -19.88 -27.70
CA ALA A 391 9.70 -18.72 -27.85
C ALA A 391 11.03 -19.07 -28.51
N SER A 392 11.51 -18.19 -29.43
CA SER A 392 12.83 -18.32 -30.07
C SER A 392 13.99 -18.04 -29.08
N ALA A 393 15.21 -18.49 -29.45
CA ALA A 393 16.40 -18.20 -28.66
C ALA A 393 16.65 -16.69 -28.49
N ASP A 394 16.36 -15.88 -29.50
CA ASP A 394 16.51 -14.40 -29.41
C ASP A 394 15.50 -13.78 -28.47
N GLN A 395 14.26 -14.28 -28.46
CA GLN A 395 13.24 -13.81 -27.50
C GLN A 395 13.64 -14.16 -26.05
N TRP A 396 14.23 -15.31 -25.81
CA TRP A 396 14.81 -15.67 -24.52
C TRP A 396 15.99 -14.77 -24.14
N ARG A 397 16.89 -14.44 -25.08
CA ARG A 397 17.99 -13.47 -24.84
C ARG A 397 17.47 -12.10 -24.43
N ILE A 398 16.43 -11.60 -25.10
CA ILE A 398 15.77 -10.33 -24.76
C ILE A 398 15.16 -10.40 -23.35
N GLY A 399 14.42 -11.46 -23.03
CA GLY A 399 13.86 -11.66 -21.71
C GLY A 399 14.93 -11.67 -20.62
N PHE A 400 16.01 -12.44 -20.80
CA PHE A 400 17.14 -12.48 -19.87
C PHE A 400 17.85 -11.13 -19.72
N TYR A 401 18.00 -10.37 -20.81
CA TYR A 401 18.54 -9.01 -20.75
C TYR A 401 17.72 -8.11 -19.80
N PHE A 402 16.39 -8.08 -19.95
CA PHE A 402 15.55 -7.28 -19.08
C PHE A 402 15.56 -7.76 -17.62
N VAL A 403 15.52 -9.06 -17.38
CA VAL A 403 15.65 -9.61 -16.02
C VAL A 403 16.98 -9.21 -15.39
N THR A 404 18.08 -9.34 -16.13
CA THR A 404 19.42 -8.99 -15.64
C THR A 404 19.51 -7.50 -15.31
N LEU A 405 19.00 -6.64 -16.19
CA LEU A 405 18.96 -5.19 -15.98
C LEU A 405 18.20 -4.83 -14.68
N VAL A 406 17.02 -5.43 -14.48
CA VAL A 406 16.23 -5.18 -13.26
C VAL A 406 16.91 -5.75 -12.03
N LEU A 407 17.57 -6.92 -12.12
CA LEU A 407 18.32 -7.49 -10.99
C LEU A 407 19.50 -6.62 -10.56
N ILE A 408 20.17 -5.93 -11.48
CA ILE A 408 21.24 -4.98 -11.14
C ILE A 408 20.70 -3.87 -10.23
N TYR A 409 19.56 -3.26 -10.57
CA TYR A 409 18.93 -2.26 -9.71
C TYR A 409 18.37 -2.84 -8.42
N ALA A 410 17.83 -4.05 -8.45
CA ALA A 410 17.23 -4.72 -7.31
C ALA A 410 18.23 -5.36 -6.35
N LEU A 411 19.51 -5.49 -6.73
CA LEU A 411 20.52 -6.20 -5.95
C LEU A 411 20.61 -5.72 -4.48
N PRO A 412 20.66 -4.41 -4.18
CA PRO A 412 20.67 -3.94 -2.80
C PRO A 412 19.41 -4.35 -2.01
N LEU A 413 18.24 -4.36 -2.66
CA LEU A 413 16.98 -4.80 -2.06
C LEU A 413 17.01 -6.31 -1.75
N VAL A 414 17.52 -7.13 -2.66
CA VAL A 414 17.67 -8.57 -2.47
C VAL A 414 18.65 -8.86 -1.32
N ILE A 415 19.81 -8.21 -1.31
CA ILE A 415 20.80 -8.35 -0.23
C ILE A 415 20.19 -7.98 1.11
N HIS A 416 19.53 -6.82 1.20
CA HIS A 416 18.85 -6.38 2.42
C HIS A 416 17.78 -7.39 2.87
N MET A 417 16.96 -7.88 1.94
CA MET A 417 15.91 -8.85 2.25
C MET A 417 16.48 -10.18 2.76
N LEU A 418 17.57 -10.70 2.19
CA LEU A 418 18.23 -11.92 2.62
C LEU A 418 18.93 -11.74 3.98
N ALA A 419 19.67 -10.65 4.15
CA ALA A 419 20.43 -10.37 5.38
C ALA A 419 19.53 -10.16 6.60
N THR A 420 18.36 -9.50 6.43
CA THR A 420 17.47 -9.16 7.54
C THR A 420 16.27 -10.10 7.68
N GLY A 421 15.86 -10.74 6.58
CA GLY A 421 14.69 -11.63 6.54
C GLY A 421 14.97 -13.08 6.87
N LEU A 422 16.24 -13.53 6.78
CA LEU A 422 16.63 -14.89 7.06
C LEU A 422 17.43 -14.96 8.37
N PRO A 423 16.88 -15.56 9.47
CA PRO A 423 17.60 -15.66 10.75
C PRO A 423 18.96 -16.35 10.63
N ARG A 424 19.10 -17.31 9.69
CA ARG A 424 20.35 -18.05 9.45
C ARG A 424 21.45 -17.22 8.78
N TRP A 425 21.09 -16.08 8.17
CA TRP A 425 22.00 -15.20 7.42
C TRP A 425 22.24 -13.89 8.16
N ARG A 426 21.70 -13.73 9.38
CA ARG A 426 22.07 -12.60 10.23
C ARG A 426 23.57 -12.72 10.51
N LEU A 427 24.32 -11.93 9.77
CA LEU A 427 25.72 -11.66 10.07
C LEU A 427 25.75 -10.95 11.43
N ASP A 428 25.97 -11.72 12.47
CA ASP A 428 26.23 -11.18 13.81
C ASP A 428 27.65 -10.60 13.82
N LEU A 429 27.79 -9.50 13.07
CA LEU A 429 29.01 -8.74 13.02
C LEU A 429 29.17 -8.13 14.42
N ARG A 430 29.96 -8.77 15.29
CA ARG A 430 30.37 -8.23 16.57
C ARG A 430 31.27 -7.02 16.39
N LEU A 431 30.72 -5.98 15.76
CA LEU A 431 31.42 -4.72 15.54
C LEU A 431 31.40 -3.89 16.83
N SER A 432 32.50 -3.21 17.12
CA SER A 432 32.51 -2.13 18.09
C SER A 432 31.55 -1.01 17.66
N ASP A 433 31.17 -0.12 18.55
CA ASP A 433 30.27 1.00 18.20
C ASP A 433 30.88 1.91 17.13
N ARG A 434 32.20 2.08 17.12
CA ARG A 434 32.91 2.75 16.01
C ARG A 434 32.79 1.98 14.69
N GLY A 435 32.93 0.65 14.74
CA GLY A 435 32.77 -0.20 13.54
C GLY A 435 31.36 -0.16 12.97
N LYS A 436 30.31 -0.15 13.84
CA LYS A 436 28.92 0.03 13.41
C LYS A 436 28.72 1.40 12.75
N PHE A 437 29.22 2.47 13.37
CA PHE A 437 29.12 3.82 12.84
C PHE A 437 29.79 3.94 11.46
N VAL A 438 31.01 3.40 11.30
CA VAL A 438 31.72 3.40 10.02
C VAL A 438 30.93 2.65 8.95
N LEU A 439 30.39 1.46 9.28
CA LEU A 439 29.59 0.67 8.36
C LEU A 439 28.30 1.40 7.94
N GLU A 440 27.56 1.95 8.89
CA GLU A 440 26.33 2.72 8.62
C GLU A 440 26.62 3.95 7.75
N THR A 441 27.71 4.65 8.04
CA THR A 441 28.15 5.80 7.24
C THR A 441 28.52 5.37 5.82
N ALA A 442 29.27 4.30 5.67
CA ALA A 442 29.64 3.77 4.34
C ALA A 442 28.38 3.37 3.54
N ILE A 443 27.43 2.69 4.16
CA ILE A 443 26.15 2.36 3.53
C ILE A 443 25.40 3.64 3.13
N ALA A 444 25.30 4.63 4.01
CA ALA A 444 24.63 5.89 3.71
C ALA A 444 25.29 6.63 2.52
N VAL A 445 26.62 6.66 2.45
CA VAL A 445 27.36 7.25 1.32
C VAL A 445 27.04 6.51 0.02
N VAL A 446 27.05 5.18 0.01
CA VAL A 446 26.71 4.37 -1.17
C VAL A 446 25.27 4.64 -1.62
N LEU A 447 24.32 4.72 -0.69
CA LEU A 447 22.91 5.01 -1.02
C LEU A 447 22.77 6.43 -1.61
N VAL A 448 23.42 7.44 -1.02
CA VAL A 448 23.40 8.83 -1.54
C VAL A 448 24.01 8.90 -2.92
N LEU A 449 25.19 8.29 -3.13
CA LEU A 449 25.83 8.23 -4.44
C LEU A 449 24.90 7.55 -5.47
N GLY A 450 24.27 6.43 -5.11
CA GLY A 450 23.30 5.76 -5.97
C GLY A 450 22.11 6.66 -6.33
N ILE A 451 21.55 7.39 -5.36
CA ILE A 451 20.46 8.36 -5.61
C ILE A 451 20.89 9.47 -6.56
N VAL A 452 22.10 9.97 -6.42
CA VAL A 452 22.59 11.10 -7.25
C VAL A 452 22.97 10.66 -8.66
N THR A 453 23.58 9.46 -8.81
CA THR A 453 24.19 9.02 -10.08
C THR A 453 23.28 8.08 -10.90
N ILE A 454 22.44 7.28 -10.24
CA ILE A 454 21.67 6.19 -10.89
C ILE A 454 20.18 6.51 -10.95
N ARG A 455 19.72 7.61 -10.36
CA ARG A 455 18.29 7.97 -10.40
C ARG A 455 17.77 7.99 -11.84
N SER A 456 16.55 7.52 -12.02
CA SER A 456 15.86 7.65 -13.30
C SER A 456 15.65 9.12 -13.68
N VAL A 457 15.83 9.43 -14.98
CA VAL A 457 15.47 10.74 -15.54
C VAL A 457 13.95 10.89 -15.60
N ALA A 458 13.22 9.78 -15.82
CA ALA A 458 11.78 9.73 -15.79
C ALA A 458 11.32 9.36 -14.37
N THR A 459 10.84 10.34 -13.62
CA THR A 459 10.19 10.09 -12.33
C THR A 459 8.80 9.51 -12.59
N SER A 460 8.49 8.35 -12.04
CA SER A 460 7.14 7.81 -12.06
C SER A 460 6.37 8.28 -10.83
N ASP A 461 5.09 8.61 -11.03
CA ASP A 461 4.18 8.82 -9.91
C ASP A 461 4.14 7.57 -9.02
N PHE A 462 3.75 7.77 -7.76
CA PHE A 462 3.53 6.64 -6.87
C PHE A 462 2.53 5.67 -7.49
N ILE A 463 2.87 4.38 -7.47
CA ILE A 463 2.14 3.36 -8.24
C ILE A 463 0.64 3.32 -7.90
N TYR A 464 0.26 3.62 -6.66
CA TYR A 464 -1.15 3.68 -6.23
C TYR A 464 -1.92 4.92 -6.71
N PHE A 465 -1.27 5.91 -7.35
CA PHE A 465 -1.98 7.00 -8.03
C PHE A 465 -2.42 6.62 -9.44
N GLN A 466 -1.92 5.50 -9.96
CA GLN A 466 -2.22 5.03 -11.31
C GLN A 466 -3.47 4.10 -11.36
N PHE A 467 -4.02 3.73 -10.20
CA PHE A 467 -5.12 2.76 -10.07
C PHE A 467 -6.44 3.36 -9.60
#